data_287230d99aa22e820ef91a3da673e0e7
#
_entry.id   287230d99aa22e820ef91a3da673e0e7
#
_cell.length_a   1.000
_cell.length_b   1.000
_cell.length_c   1.000
_cell.angle_alpha   90.00
_cell.angle_beta   90.00
_cell.angle_gamma   90.00
#
_symmetry.space_group_name_H-M   'P 1'
#
loop_
_entity.id
_entity.type
_entity.pdbx_description
1 polymer ?
#
loop_
_entity_poly.entity_id
_entity_poly.type
_entity_poly.pdbx_seq_one_letter_code
_entity_poly.pdbx_strand_id
1 'polypeptide(L)'
;MKCFRNLFMQATVLALCLSSCGGNSSQQGSTENDSTQVCKTLQTSEQKFQATVNFGTGVNVSHWLSQSKLRGEERANLITKKDFDSIAAIGFDHVRIPIDEEHFYDEEGNRLEDGFQLLHNAIKWSLENNLKVIVDLHVIRSHHFNNENSSPNTLFTEEASKEQFIQLWKNLQKELKDYPKDKLAYEIMNEPVAPSCNAWNELIDRYIKTIRETEPDRTLVIGSNMWQVVQTFDSLVVPNDDKNIVLSFHSYDPLLITHHQAPWTAYAYYKGEVNYPGLIIEDTAFYKDLDKEQLLIMRGLNTEWNKEIIEQNLMKAINVADSLGLQLYCGEFGAYPYFIKKEIRLKWYDDITSIFRAHNIGNAHWCYKGDFPIVNEDGSANELPAILTKK
;
A
#
# COMPACT_ATOMS: atom_id res chain seq x y z
N MET A 1 -1.15 -18.62 16.12
CA MET A 1 -1.28 -19.47 14.92
C MET A 1 -2.72 -19.77 14.48
N LYS A 2 -3.73 -19.87 15.33
CA LYS A 2 -5.13 -20.12 14.92
C LYS A 2 -5.91 -18.86 14.48
N CYS A 3 -5.52 -17.67 14.91
CA CYS A 3 -6.19 -16.41 14.53
C CYS A 3 -5.84 -15.91 13.10
N PHE A 4 -4.63 -16.15 12.63
CA PHE A 4 -4.20 -15.79 11.27
C PHE A 4 -5.07 -16.39 10.15
N ARG A 5 -5.58 -17.61 10.37
CA ARG A 5 -6.35 -18.34 9.35
C ARG A 5 -7.69 -17.70 8.99
N ASN A 6 -8.33 -17.00 9.91
CA ASN A 6 -9.70 -16.50 9.71
C ASN A 6 -9.77 -15.12 9.02
N LEU A 7 -8.74 -14.27 9.12
CA LEU A 7 -8.79 -12.90 8.60
C LEU A 7 -8.51 -12.85 7.09
N PHE A 8 -7.49 -13.60 6.63
CA PHE A 8 -7.23 -13.73 5.19
C PHE A 8 -8.35 -14.47 4.44
N MET A 9 -9.08 -15.36 5.13
CA MET A 9 -10.26 -16.02 4.57
C MET A 9 -11.41 -15.04 4.30
N GLN A 10 -11.57 -13.99 5.12
CA GLN A 10 -12.59 -12.96 4.88
C GLN A 10 -12.25 -12.09 3.66
N ALA A 11 -11.00 -11.73 3.45
CA ALA A 11 -10.58 -10.97 2.27
C ALA A 11 -10.71 -11.78 0.97
N THR A 12 -10.33 -13.06 1.01
CA THR A 12 -10.43 -13.96 -0.16
C THR A 12 -11.89 -14.30 -0.51
N VAL A 13 -12.76 -14.46 0.50
CA VAL A 13 -14.20 -14.70 0.30
C VAL A 13 -14.92 -13.44 -0.23
N LEU A 14 -14.49 -12.25 0.18
CA LEU A 14 -15.07 -11.00 -0.33
C LEU A 14 -14.75 -10.78 -1.82
N ALA A 15 -13.55 -11.14 -2.26
CA ALA A 15 -13.17 -11.10 -3.68
C ALA A 15 -14.01 -12.08 -4.55
N LEU A 16 -14.38 -13.23 -3.99
CA LEU A 16 -15.23 -14.23 -4.66
C LEU A 16 -16.72 -13.85 -4.71
N CYS A 17 -17.23 -13.09 -3.75
CA CYS A 17 -18.64 -12.65 -3.74
C CYS A 17 -18.94 -11.49 -4.69
N LEU A 18 -17.95 -10.70 -5.09
CA LEU A 18 -18.15 -9.57 -6.00
C LEU A 18 -18.20 -9.96 -7.49
N SER A 19 -17.78 -11.18 -7.84
CA SER A 19 -17.84 -11.69 -9.23
C SER A 19 -19.19 -12.30 -9.63
N SER A 20 -20.19 -12.39 -8.75
CA SER A 20 -21.45 -13.10 -9.02
C SER A 20 -22.69 -12.23 -9.25
N CYS A 21 -22.56 -10.90 -9.33
CA CYS A 21 -23.69 -9.99 -9.62
C CYS A 21 -23.55 -9.31 -10.98
N GLY A 22 -23.59 -10.10 -12.05
CA GLY A 22 -23.77 -9.63 -13.41
C GLY A 22 -25.02 -10.25 -14.02
N GLY A 23 -26.18 -9.65 -13.81
CA GLY A 23 -27.46 -10.09 -14.38
C GLY A 23 -27.65 -9.62 -15.81
N ASN A 24 -28.01 -10.56 -16.68
CA ASN A 24 -28.44 -10.40 -18.07
C ASN A 24 -29.52 -9.35 -18.26
N SER A 25 -29.38 -8.49 -19.26
CA SER A 25 -30.50 -8.02 -20.06
C SER A 25 -30.11 -7.85 -21.52
N SER A 26 -30.70 -8.68 -22.33
CA SER A 26 -30.68 -8.65 -23.80
C SER A 26 -31.46 -7.47 -24.36
N GLN A 27 -30.89 -6.74 -25.33
CA GLN A 27 -31.68 -6.23 -26.48
C GLN A 27 -30.79 -6.06 -27.70
N GLN A 28 -31.30 -6.60 -28.81
CA GLN A 28 -30.76 -6.53 -30.18
C GLN A 28 -30.99 -5.13 -30.79
N GLY A 29 -30.07 -4.71 -31.63
CA GLY A 29 -30.28 -3.61 -32.57
C GLY A 29 -29.08 -3.46 -33.50
N SER A 30 -29.24 -3.93 -34.72
CA SER A 30 -28.29 -3.86 -35.84
C SER A 30 -28.12 -2.43 -36.37
N THR A 31 -26.90 -2.04 -36.76
CA THR A 31 -26.58 -1.52 -38.13
C THR A 31 -25.09 -1.14 -38.27
N GLU A 32 -24.59 -1.47 -39.40
CA GLU A 32 -23.40 -1.29 -40.19
C GLU A 32 -22.39 -0.14 -39.91
N ASN A 33 -21.13 -0.56 -40.07
CA ASN A 33 -19.96 0.09 -40.67
C ASN A 33 -19.77 1.61 -40.61
N ASP A 34 -18.69 2.02 -39.95
CA ASP A 34 -17.68 2.84 -40.62
C ASP A 34 -16.29 2.67 -39.99
N SER A 35 -15.36 2.19 -40.80
CA SER A 35 -13.96 1.99 -40.48
C SER A 35 -13.21 3.30 -40.71
N THR A 36 -13.01 4.09 -39.66
CA THR A 36 -12.02 5.16 -39.65
C THR A 36 -11.03 4.94 -38.52
N GLN A 37 -9.91 4.44 -38.91
CA GLN A 37 -8.71 4.25 -38.12
C GLN A 37 -8.19 5.62 -37.68
N VAL A 38 -8.57 6.06 -36.44
CA VAL A 38 -7.98 7.22 -35.79
C VAL A 38 -6.77 6.75 -35.02
N CYS A 39 -5.61 6.89 -35.62
CA CYS A 39 -4.34 6.82 -34.96
C CYS A 39 -4.28 7.95 -33.93
N LYS A 40 -4.69 7.70 -32.67
CA LYS A 40 -4.45 8.60 -31.56
C LYS A 40 -2.97 8.56 -31.23
N THR A 41 -2.25 9.56 -31.70
CA THR A 41 -0.94 9.93 -31.18
C THR A 41 -1.05 10.09 -29.67
N LEU A 42 -0.42 9.20 -28.92
CA LEU A 42 -0.23 9.36 -27.47
C LEU A 42 0.63 10.59 -27.24
N GLN A 43 0.00 11.74 -27.13
CA GLN A 43 0.62 12.87 -26.48
C GLN A 43 0.62 12.52 -24.99
N THR A 44 1.78 12.18 -24.45
CA THR A 44 2.05 12.21 -23.01
C THR A 44 1.97 13.67 -22.56
N SER A 45 0.75 14.15 -22.33
CA SER A 45 0.56 15.34 -21.54
C SER A 45 1.02 14.98 -20.12
N GLU A 46 2.08 15.60 -19.63
CA GLU A 46 2.38 15.60 -18.18
C GLU A 46 1.16 16.18 -17.48
N GLN A 47 0.30 15.29 -16.99
CA GLN A 47 -0.85 15.69 -16.20
C GLN A 47 -0.31 16.19 -14.87
N LYS A 48 -0.22 17.53 -14.73
CA LYS A 48 0.20 18.16 -13.50
C LYS A 48 -0.94 18.07 -12.49
N PHE A 49 -0.81 17.18 -11.54
CA PHE A 49 -1.68 17.18 -10.36
C PHE A 49 -1.47 18.48 -9.58
N GLN A 50 -2.53 18.91 -8.88
CA GLN A 50 -2.51 20.18 -8.15
C GLN A 50 -1.97 20.04 -6.72
N ALA A 51 -1.75 18.83 -6.23
CA ALA A 51 -1.20 18.60 -4.90
C ALA A 51 0.18 19.25 -4.73
N THR A 52 0.44 19.76 -3.54
CA THR A 52 1.72 20.41 -3.18
C THR A 52 2.89 19.42 -3.30
N VAL A 53 2.66 18.13 -3.01
CA VAL A 53 3.63 17.05 -3.21
C VAL A 53 3.08 16.06 -4.21
N ASN A 54 3.87 15.73 -5.24
CA ASN A 54 3.60 14.63 -6.16
C ASN A 54 4.68 13.57 -5.98
N PHE A 55 4.29 12.31 -6.03
CA PHE A 55 5.17 11.18 -5.82
C PHE A 55 5.44 10.43 -7.13
N GLY A 56 6.70 10.08 -7.37
CA GLY A 56 7.13 9.17 -8.43
C GLY A 56 7.36 7.77 -7.86
N THR A 57 8.61 7.27 -7.94
CA THR A 57 8.99 5.96 -7.40
C THR A 57 9.74 6.10 -6.09
N GLY A 58 9.26 5.45 -5.07
CA GLY A 58 9.83 5.47 -3.72
C GLY A 58 10.00 4.08 -3.11
N VAL A 59 10.34 4.07 -1.84
CA VAL A 59 10.53 2.83 -1.06
C VAL A 59 10.05 3.02 0.38
N ASN A 60 9.46 1.96 0.94
CA ASN A 60 9.08 1.90 2.35
C ASN A 60 10.30 1.63 3.22
N VAL A 61 10.53 2.45 4.24
CA VAL A 61 11.53 2.24 5.28
C VAL A 61 10.84 1.59 6.48
N SER A 62 10.46 0.32 6.28
CA SER A 62 9.68 -0.48 7.23
C SER A 62 10.55 -1.27 8.22
N HIS A 63 9.92 -2.01 9.15
CA HIS A 63 10.56 -2.87 10.15
C HIS A 63 11.57 -2.12 11.04
N TRP A 64 11.31 -0.85 11.29
CA TRP A 64 12.16 0.05 12.06
C TRP A 64 11.37 0.88 13.07
N LEU A 65 10.58 1.84 12.62
CA LEU A 65 9.64 2.63 13.45
C LEU A 65 8.22 2.06 13.43
N SER A 66 8.04 0.97 12.71
CA SER A 66 6.83 0.17 12.62
C SER A 66 7.19 -1.31 12.50
N GLN A 67 6.29 -2.19 12.96
CA GLN A 67 6.42 -3.66 12.87
C GLN A 67 7.76 -4.19 13.42
N SER A 68 8.29 -3.55 14.46
CA SER A 68 9.59 -3.86 15.02
C SER A 68 9.54 -3.93 16.55
N LYS A 69 10.20 -4.94 17.09
CA LYS A 69 10.41 -5.07 18.55
C LYS A 69 11.74 -4.47 18.99
N LEU A 70 12.55 -3.98 18.07
CA LEU A 70 13.84 -3.37 18.38
C LEU A 70 13.66 -2.05 19.15
N ARG A 71 14.53 -1.80 20.12
CA ARG A 71 14.57 -0.57 20.92
C ARG A 71 16.01 -0.14 21.14
N GLY A 72 16.19 1.11 21.59
CA GLY A 72 17.51 1.64 21.93
C GLY A 72 18.51 1.60 20.78
N GLU A 73 19.75 1.19 21.06
CA GLU A 73 20.85 1.20 20.08
C GLU A 73 20.63 0.25 18.89
N GLU A 74 20.00 -0.91 19.09
CA GLU A 74 19.71 -1.83 18.01
C GLU A 74 18.77 -1.19 16.98
N ARG A 75 17.73 -0.52 17.44
CA ARG A 75 16.82 0.21 16.56
C ARG A 75 17.50 1.41 15.90
N ALA A 76 18.29 2.18 16.64
CA ALA A 76 18.99 3.35 16.13
C ALA A 76 20.04 3.00 15.04
N ASN A 77 20.62 1.81 15.11
CA ASN A 77 21.65 1.35 14.18
C ASN A 77 21.09 0.57 12.98
N LEU A 78 19.81 0.17 12.98
CA LEU A 78 19.22 -0.60 11.89
C LEU A 78 19.09 0.22 10.60
N ILE A 79 18.62 1.45 10.75
CA ILE A 79 18.47 2.44 9.67
C ILE A 79 19.23 3.70 10.06
N THR A 80 20.11 4.13 9.20
CA THR A 80 21.05 5.24 9.44
C THR A 80 21.02 6.23 8.28
N LYS A 81 21.73 7.35 8.41
CA LYS A 81 21.90 8.32 7.31
C LYS A 81 22.40 7.66 6.03
N LYS A 82 23.32 6.69 6.14
CA LYS A 82 23.89 5.99 4.98
C LYS A 82 22.81 5.26 4.17
N ASP A 83 21.76 4.79 4.81
CA ASP A 83 20.64 4.12 4.12
C ASP A 83 19.87 5.12 3.25
N PHE A 84 19.60 6.32 3.76
CA PHE A 84 18.95 7.40 3.00
C PHE A 84 19.83 7.91 1.85
N ASP A 85 21.14 8.04 2.08
CA ASP A 85 22.10 8.37 1.03
C ASP A 85 22.07 7.30 -0.09
N SER A 86 21.97 6.02 0.28
CA SER A 86 21.86 4.90 -0.67
C SER A 86 20.53 4.90 -1.42
N ILE A 87 19.40 5.15 -0.75
CA ILE A 87 18.06 5.24 -1.36
C ILE A 87 18.05 6.34 -2.44
N ALA A 88 18.60 7.51 -2.13
CA ALA A 88 18.71 8.60 -3.10
C ALA A 88 19.65 8.27 -4.26
N ALA A 89 20.81 7.65 -3.99
CA ALA A 89 21.77 7.24 -5.01
C ALA A 89 21.22 6.17 -5.97
N ILE A 90 20.31 5.30 -5.52
CA ILE A 90 19.58 4.34 -6.35
C ILE A 90 18.64 5.07 -7.33
N GLY A 91 18.13 6.26 -6.97
CA GLY A 91 17.27 7.06 -7.84
C GLY A 91 15.81 7.10 -7.42
N PHE A 92 15.47 6.70 -6.20
CA PHE A 92 14.14 6.94 -5.62
C PHE A 92 13.92 8.43 -5.38
N ASP A 93 12.69 8.89 -5.48
CA ASP A 93 12.33 10.30 -5.27
C ASP A 93 11.70 10.57 -3.90
N HIS A 94 11.28 9.52 -3.19
CA HIS A 94 10.69 9.63 -1.87
C HIS A 94 10.86 8.36 -1.03
N VAL A 95 10.60 8.51 0.25
CA VAL A 95 10.44 7.42 1.20
C VAL A 95 9.07 7.47 1.86
N ARG A 96 8.44 6.32 2.06
CA ARG A 96 7.32 6.14 2.98
C ARG A 96 7.87 5.59 4.28
N ILE A 97 7.57 6.25 5.39
CA ILE A 97 8.07 5.91 6.72
C ILE A 97 6.87 5.47 7.57
N PRO A 98 6.62 4.16 7.67
CA PRO A 98 5.63 3.60 8.57
C PRO A 98 6.02 3.86 10.03
N ILE A 99 5.06 4.30 10.86
CA ILE A 99 5.23 4.51 12.30
C ILE A 99 4.12 3.83 13.10
N ASP A 100 4.49 3.11 14.17
CA ASP A 100 3.51 2.54 15.09
C ASP A 100 3.41 3.42 16.34
N GLU A 101 2.20 3.64 16.83
CA GLU A 101 1.92 4.46 18.01
C GLU A 101 2.81 4.10 19.19
N GLU A 102 3.05 2.81 19.45
CA GLU A 102 3.84 2.31 20.58
C GLU A 102 5.31 2.72 20.58
N HIS A 103 5.83 3.18 19.44
CA HIS A 103 7.20 3.70 19.32
C HIS A 103 7.31 5.19 19.70
N PHE A 104 6.19 5.89 19.77
CA PHE A 104 6.11 7.34 19.95
C PHE A 104 5.41 7.74 21.24
N TYR A 105 4.56 6.87 21.76
CA TYR A 105 3.81 7.10 23.01
C TYR A 105 3.75 5.83 23.84
N ASP A 106 3.89 5.96 25.16
CA ASP A 106 3.68 4.84 26.09
C ASP A 106 2.18 4.53 26.29
N GLU A 107 1.86 3.58 27.17
CA GLU A 107 0.47 3.18 27.46
C GLU A 107 -0.34 4.29 28.12
N GLU A 108 0.31 5.19 28.85
CA GLU A 108 -0.28 6.37 29.48
C GLU A 108 -0.39 7.57 28.54
N GLY A 109 0.10 7.43 27.28
CA GLY A 109 0.10 8.49 26.26
C GLY A 109 1.23 9.52 26.43
N ASN A 110 2.25 9.22 27.24
CA ASN A 110 3.42 10.08 27.34
C ASN A 110 4.32 9.90 26.12
N ARG A 111 4.92 11.01 25.68
CA ARG A 111 5.81 11.07 24.53
C ARG A 111 7.12 10.29 24.79
N LEU A 112 7.48 9.42 23.85
CA LEU A 112 8.75 8.68 23.84
C LEU A 112 9.76 9.39 22.93
N GLU A 113 10.77 10.00 23.56
CA GLU A 113 11.73 10.88 22.88
C GLU A 113 12.55 10.16 21.80
N ASP A 114 12.95 8.92 22.05
CA ASP A 114 13.80 8.15 21.13
C ASP A 114 13.10 7.83 19.79
N GLY A 115 11.79 7.55 19.82
CA GLY A 115 10.99 7.37 18.59
C GLY A 115 10.94 8.64 17.76
N PHE A 116 10.61 9.77 18.38
CA PHE A 116 10.57 11.06 17.70
C PHE A 116 11.93 11.50 17.18
N GLN A 117 13.00 11.30 17.94
CA GLN A 117 14.34 11.62 17.49
C GLN A 117 14.72 10.85 16.22
N LEU A 118 14.38 9.56 16.13
CA LEU A 118 14.63 8.76 14.94
C LEU A 118 13.78 9.21 13.75
N LEU A 119 12.50 9.56 13.96
CA LEU A 119 11.64 10.11 12.91
C LEU A 119 12.17 11.44 12.38
N HIS A 120 12.54 12.36 13.25
CA HIS A 120 13.14 13.64 12.86
C HIS A 120 14.47 13.45 12.11
N ASN A 121 15.30 12.50 12.53
CA ASN A 121 16.52 12.14 11.83
C ASN A 121 16.21 11.61 10.42
N ALA A 122 15.22 10.71 10.29
CA ALA A 122 14.81 10.15 8.99
C ALA A 122 14.33 11.25 8.03
N ILE A 123 13.47 12.15 8.51
CA ILE A 123 12.99 13.29 7.70
C ILE A 123 14.15 14.19 7.30
N LYS A 124 15.03 14.54 8.24
CA LYS A 124 16.21 15.37 7.96
C LYS A 124 17.12 14.72 6.90
N TRP A 125 17.46 13.44 7.05
CA TRP A 125 18.30 12.70 6.10
C TRP A 125 17.65 12.60 4.71
N SER A 126 16.31 12.46 4.67
CA SER A 126 15.57 12.50 3.42
C SER A 126 15.69 13.87 2.73
N LEU A 127 15.46 14.94 3.47
CA LEU A 127 15.55 16.30 2.93
C LEU A 127 16.96 16.67 2.47
N GLU A 128 18.01 16.27 3.21
CA GLU A 128 19.42 16.44 2.82
C GLU A 128 19.73 15.75 1.48
N ASN A 129 19.02 14.67 1.18
CA ASN A 129 19.13 13.89 -0.06
C ASN A 129 18.07 14.30 -1.12
N ASN A 130 17.36 15.40 -0.93
CA ASN A 130 16.27 15.87 -1.80
C ASN A 130 15.12 14.87 -1.98
N LEU A 131 15.00 13.88 -1.09
CA LEU A 131 13.87 12.95 -1.05
C LEU A 131 12.65 13.63 -0.44
N LYS A 132 11.47 13.29 -0.94
CA LYS A 132 10.18 13.58 -0.30
C LYS A 132 9.90 12.51 0.75
N VAL A 133 8.99 12.80 1.67
CA VAL A 133 8.65 11.91 2.77
C VAL A 133 7.13 11.76 2.89
N ILE A 134 6.65 10.54 3.04
CA ILE A 134 5.33 10.24 3.55
C ILE A 134 5.51 9.67 4.96
N VAL A 135 4.91 10.31 5.96
CA VAL A 135 4.80 9.74 7.31
C VAL A 135 3.45 9.03 7.37
N ASP A 136 3.50 7.72 7.52
CA ASP A 136 2.36 6.83 7.55
C ASP A 136 2.09 6.33 8.97
N LEU A 137 0.90 6.61 9.51
CA LEU A 137 0.46 6.03 10.78
C LEU A 137 0.04 4.58 10.55
N HIS A 138 0.95 3.64 10.84
CA HIS A 138 0.87 2.27 10.38
C HIS A 138 0.05 1.37 11.31
N VAL A 139 0.39 1.36 12.60
CA VAL A 139 -0.34 0.61 13.63
C VAL A 139 -0.63 1.52 14.82
N ILE A 140 -1.85 1.45 15.33
CA ILE A 140 -2.25 2.10 16.58
C ILE A 140 -2.84 1.09 17.55
N ARG A 141 -2.86 1.40 18.83
CA ARG A 141 -3.37 0.49 19.88
C ARG A 141 -4.83 0.11 19.67
N SER A 142 -5.63 1.02 19.12
CA SER A 142 -7.06 0.80 18.85
C SER A 142 -7.34 0.13 17.49
N HIS A 143 -6.33 -0.04 16.63
CA HIS A 143 -6.48 -0.71 15.32
C HIS A 143 -5.19 -1.34 14.84
N HIS A 144 -5.26 -2.63 14.53
CA HIS A 144 -4.20 -3.38 13.86
C HIS A 144 -4.79 -4.09 12.64
N PHE A 145 -4.23 -3.83 11.46
CA PHE A 145 -4.75 -4.33 10.19
C PHE A 145 -4.74 -5.87 10.09
N ASN A 146 -3.80 -6.56 10.75
CA ASN A 146 -3.71 -8.02 10.80
C ASN A 146 -4.26 -8.65 12.09
N ASN A 147 -4.75 -7.86 13.05
CA ASN A 147 -5.27 -8.31 14.34
C ASN A 147 -4.32 -9.28 15.09
N GLU A 148 -3.01 -9.07 14.96
CA GLU A 148 -1.97 -9.95 15.53
C GLU A 148 -1.94 -9.96 17.06
N ASN A 149 -2.35 -8.87 17.67
CA ASN A 149 -2.14 -8.61 19.09
C ASN A 149 -3.36 -8.88 19.97
N SER A 150 -4.27 -9.79 19.65
CA SER A 150 -5.41 -10.16 20.51
C SER A 150 -6.15 -8.96 21.19
N SER A 151 -5.70 -7.74 20.95
CA SER A 151 -6.37 -6.52 21.36
C SER A 151 -7.55 -6.25 20.45
N PRO A 152 -8.71 -5.91 20.96
CA PRO A 152 -9.86 -5.60 20.13
C PRO A 152 -9.59 -4.36 19.28
N ASN A 153 -9.88 -4.43 17.98
CA ASN A 153 -9.88 -3.26 17.11
C ASN A 153 -11.09 -2.37 17.47
N THR A 154 -10.87 -1.41 18.36
CA THR A 154 -11.93 -0.54 18.90
C THR A 154 -12.11 0.76 18.12
N LEU A 155 -11.18 1.09 17.21
CA LEU A 155 -11.18 2.36 16.48
C LEU A 155 -12.53 2.69 15.83
N PHE A 156 -13.21 1.70 15.24
CA PHE A 156 -14.46 1.92 14.53
C PHE A 156 -15.71 1.67 15.37
N THR A 157 -15.57 1.10 16.57
CA THR A 157 -16.70 0.72 17.44
C THR A 157 -16.85 1.63 18.66
N GLU A 158 -15.78 2.31 19.08
CA GLU A 158 -15.78 3.16 20.27
C GLU A 158 -15.45 4.61 19.91
N GLU A 159 -16.31 5.55 20.33
CA GLU A 159 -16.09 6.97 20.06
C GLU A 159 -14.80 7.49 20.73
N ALA A 160 -14.49 7.00 21.94
CA ALA A 160 -13.25 7.35 22.63
C ALA A 160 -12.00 6.98 21.82
N SER A 161 -12.00 5.84 21.11
CA SER A 161 -10.90 5.41 20.24
C SER A 161 -10.75 6.31 19.01
N LYS A 162 -11.86 6.79 18.43
CA LYS A 162 -11.83 7.76 17.33
C LYS A 162 -11.28 9.11 17.80
N GLU A 163 -11.67 9.56 18.99
CA GLU A 163 -11.14 10.79 19.59
C GLU A 163 -9.64 10.68 19.87
N GLN A 164 -9.18 9.55 20.39
CA GLN A 164 -7.76 9.27 20.63
C GLN A 164 -6.97 9.28 19.30
N PHE A 165 -7.50 8.67 18.24
CA PHE A 165 -6.90 8.72 16.91
C PHE A 165 -6.76 10.15 16.39
N ILE A 166 -7.79 10.96 16.52
CA ILE A 166 -7.74 12.38 16.12
C ILE A 166 -6.73 13.16 16.99
N GLN A 167 -6.68 12.88 18.29
CA GLN A 167 -5.70 13.51 19.19
C GLN A 167 -4.26 13.09 18.85
N LEU A 168 -4.04 11.83 18.49
CA LEU A 168 -2.74 11.33 18.01
C LEU A 168 -2.28 12.12 16.78
N TRP A 169 -3.15 12.32 15.80
CA TRP A 169 -2.83 13.15 14.63
C TRP A 169 -2.57 14.62 14.97
N LYS A 170 -3.33 15.21 15.89
CA LYS A 170 -3.03 16.58 16.37
C LYS A 170 -1.65 16.67 17.01
N ASN A 171 -1.23 15.64 17.72
CA ASN A 171 0.10 15.58 18.34
C ASN A 171 1.20 15.41 17.28
N LEU A 172 1.02 14.47 16.32
CA LEU A 172 1.95 14.29 15.21
C LEU A 172 2.06 15.57 14.36
N GLN A 173 0.94 16.24 14.08
CA GLN A 173 0.93 17.51 13.35
C GLN A 173 1.77 18.59 14.04
N LYS A 174 1.73 18.71 15.37
CA LYS A 174 2.58 19.65 16.11
C LYS A 174 4.07 19.38 15.92
N GLU A 175 4.46 18.09 15.85
CA GLU A 175 5.85 17.67 15.62
C GLU A 175 6.31 17.92 14.19
N LEU A 176 5.40 17.82 13.22
CA LEU A 176 5.75 17.74 11.79
C LEU A 176 5.43 19.01 10.98
N LYS A 177 4.61 19.93 11.49
CA LYS A 177 4.09 21.09 10.75
C LYS A 177 5.15 22.02 10.20
N ASP A 178 6.31 22.11 10.86
CA ASP A 178 7.40 23.03 10.49
C ASP A 178 8.28 22.49 9.34
N TYR A 179 8.08 21.21 8.94
CA TYR A 179 8.75 20.68 7.76
C TYR A 179 8.12 21.20 6.46
N PRO A 180 8.93 21.34 5.37
CA PRO A 180 8.44 21.87 4.10
C PRO A 180 7.24 21.13 3.56
N LYS A 181 6.19 21.85 3.19
CA LYS A 181 4.92 21.27 2.71
C LYS A 181 5.07 20.61 1.34
N ASP A 182 6.05 21.02 0.55
CA ASP A 182 6.40 20.45 -0.75
C ASP A 182 7.30 19.21 -0.65
N LYS A 183 7.64 18.79 0.56
CA LYS A 183 8.51 17.64 0.83
C LYS A 183 7.90 16.58 1.73
N LEU A 184 6.95 16.94 2.61
CA LEU A 184 6.38 16.06 3.59
C LEU A 184 4.87 15.95 3.44
N ALA A 185 4.36 14.73 3.34
CA ALA A 185 2.93 14.39 3.35
C ALA A 185 2.59 13.51 4.55
N TYR A 186 1.30 13.51 4.93
CA TYR A 186 0.75 12.67 5.99
C TYR A 186 -0.17 11.60 5.40
N GLU A 187 0.08 10.34 5.72
CA GLU A 187 -0.83 9.25 5.39
C GLU A 187 -1.68 8.92 6.62
N ILE A 188 -2.99 9.06 6.46
CA ILE A 188 -3.95 8.99 7.56
C ILE A 188 -3.82 7.71 8.38
N MET A 189 -3.72 6.56 7.74
CA MET A 189 -3.62 5.24 8.34
C MET A 189 -3.27 4.20 7.27
N ASN A 190 -2.37 3.28 7.64
CA ASN A 190 -2.12 2.07 6.87
C ASN A 190 -3.31 1.10 6.97
N GLU A 191 -3.72 0.57 5.83
CA GLU A 191 -4.58 -0.61 5.70
C GLU A 191 -5.80 -0.64 6.66
N PRO A 192 -6.68 0.35 6.64
CA PRO A 192 -7.87 0.36 7.50
C PRO A 192 -8.77 -0.84 7.24
N VAL A 193 -9.27 -1.48 8.30
CA VAL A 193 -10.24 -2.57 8.26
C VAL A 193 -11.48 -2.15 9.03
N ALA A 194 -12.20 -1.18 8.47
CA ALA A 194 -13.45 -0.69 9.04
C ALA A 194 -14.62 -1.63 8.71
N PRO A 195 -15.64 -1.73 9.57
CA PRO A 195 -16.80 -2.62 9.36
C PRO A 195 -17.63 -2.23 8.13
N SER A 196 -17.48 -1.01 7.64
CA SER A 196 -18.07 -0.52 6.38
C SER A 196 -17.23 0.63 5.80
N CYS A 197 -17.34 0.84 4.49
CA CYS A 197 -16.71 1.99 3.85
C CYS A 197 -17.24 3.33 4.41
N ASN A 198 -18.50 3.40 4.83
CA ASN A 198 -19.05 4.60 5.45
C ASN A 198 -18.37 4.92 6.78
N ALA A 199 -18.11 3.92 7.64
CA ALA A 199 -17.41 4.13 8.90
C ALA A 199 -15.98 4.64 8.68
N TRP A 200 -15.32 4.18 7.62
CA TRP A 200 -14.00 4.69 7.23
C TRP A 200 -14.10 6.13 6.71
N ASN A 201 -15.05 6.43 5.83
CA ASN A 201 -15.25 7.76 5.27
C ASN A 201 -15.59 8.81 6.36
N GLU A 202 -16.33 8.44 7.41
CA GLU A 202 -16.60 9.32 8.56
C GLU A 202 -15.31 9.68 9.31
N LEU A 203 -14.40 8.71 9.48
CA LEU A 203 -13.12 8.96 10.12
C LEU A 203 -12.19 9.81 9.24
N ILE A 204 -12.17 9.57 7.92
CA ILE A 204 -11.47 10.40 6.93
C ILE A 204 -11.94 11.86 7.02
N ASP A 205 -13.23 12.10 7.03
CA ASP A 205 -13.81 13.45 7.11
C ASP A 205 -13.36 14.19 8.39
N ARG A 206 -13.41 13.50 9.54
CA ARG A 206 -12.93 14.06 10.82
C ARG A 206 -11.43 14.37 10.76
N TYR A 207 -10.63 13.48 10.20
CA TYR A 207 -9.19 13.67 10.05
C TYR A 207 -8.88 14.86 9.15
N ILE A 208 -9.46 14.92 7.95
CA ILE A 208 -9.22 16.02 7.00
C ILE A 208 -9.58 17.36 7.64
N LYS A 209 -10.75 17.48 8.25
CA LYS A 209 -11.17 18.71 8.94
C LYS A 209 -10.16 19.13 10.01
N THR A 210 -9.69 18.17 10.81
CA THR A 210 -8.72 18.43 11.87
C THR A 210 -7.40 18.98 11.32
N ILE A 211 -6.84 18.33 10.30
CA ILE A 211 -5.56 18.77 9.72
C ILE A 211 -5.72 20.12 9.03
N ARG A 212 -6.82 20.34 8.30
CA ARG A 212 -7.08 21.57 7.54
C ARG A 212 -7.26 22.82 8.40
N GLU A 213 -7.61 22.68 9.70
CA GLU A 213 -7.67 23.79 10.64
C GLU A 213 -6.35 24.58 10.75
N THR A 214 -5.21 23.91 10.60
CA THR A 214 -3.88 24.53 10.78
C THR A 214 -2.95 24.35 9.59
N GLU A 215 -3.17 23.35 8.75
CA GLU A 215 -2.36 23.05 7.56
C GLU A 215 -3.24 22.88 6.30
N PRO A 216 -3.79 23.97 5.75
CA PRO A 216 -4.71 23.89 4.60
C PRO A 216 -4.06 23.31 3.34
N ASP A 217 -2.73 23.38 3.21
CA ASP A 217 -1.97 22.98 2.02
C ASP A 217 -1.16 21.70 2.19
N ARG A 218 -1.18 21.05 3.37
CA ARG A 218 -0.44 19.81 3.59
C ARG A 218 -1.01 18.70 2.71
N THR A 219 -0.17 18.03 1.94
CA THR A 219 -0.60 16.87 1.17
C THR A 219 -0.99 15.72 2.12
N LEU A 220 -2.20 15.19 1.91
CA LEU A 220 -2.73 14.04 2.66
C LEU A 220 -2.82 12.84 1.73
N VAL A 221 -2.29 11.71 2.18
CA VAL A 221 -2.40 10.42 1.48
C VAL A 221 -3.53 9.63 2.12
N ILE A 222 -4.52 9.27 1.32
CA ILE A 222 -5.77 8.66 1.80
C ILE A 222 -6.07 7.40 0.99
N GLY A 223 -6.07 6.27 1.66
CA GLY A 223 -6.40 4.98 1.07
C GLY A 223 -7.87 4.59 1.25
N SER A 224 -8.31 3.62 0.45
CA SER A 224 -9.63 3.01 0.59
C SER A 224 -9.69 2.05 1.78
N ASN A 225 -10.88 1.57 2.13
CA ASN A 225 -11.07 0.57 3.19
C ASN A 225 -10.55 -0.83 2.79
N MET A 226 -10.56 -1.77 3.72
CA MET A 226 -10.22 -3.19 3.53
C MET A 226 -8.81 -3.38 2.95
N TRP A 227 -7.79 -2.99 3.74
CA TRP A 227 -6.35 -3.06 3.38
C TRP A 227 -5.98 -2.21 2.17
N GLN A 228 -6.66 -1.09 1.95
CA GLN A 228 -6.43 -0.20 0.80
C GLN A 228 -6.58 -0.92 -0.56
N VAL A 229 -7.45 -1.94 -0.63
CA VAL A 229 -7.68 -2.67 -1.88
C VAL A 229 -8.43 -1.83 -2.91
N VAL A 230 -8.10 -2.02 -4.18
CA VAL A 230 -8.73 -1.31 -5.30
C VAL A 230 -10.24 -1.53 -5.37
N GLN A 231 -10.72 -2.69 -4.93
CA GLN A 231 -12.14 -3.08 -4.98
C GLN A 231 -13.07 -2.15 -4.19
N THR A 232 -12.56 -1.45 -3.17
CA THR A 232 -13.36 -0.53 -2.34
C THR A 232 -13.24 0.94 -2.75
N PHE A 233 -12.51 1.25 -3.83
CA PHE A 233 -12.28 2.64 -4.28
C PHE A 233 -13.57 3.36 -4.68
N ASP A 234 -14.56 2.68 -5.26
CA ASP A 234 -15.86 3.28 -5.62
C ASP A 234 -16.62 3.87 -4.41
N SER A 235 -16.27 3.39 -3.23
CA SER A 235 -16.90 3.81 -1.97
C SER A 235 -16.03 4.79 -1.18
N LEU A 236 -14.84 5.14 -1.67
CA LEU A 236 -13.96 6.13 -1.03
C LEU A 236 -14.51 7.54 -1.27
N VAL A 237 -14.67 8.31 -0.20
CA VAL A 237 -15.17 9.69 -0.25
C VAL A 237 -14.11 10.65 0.29
N VAL A 238 -13.71 11.59 -0.56
CA VAL A 238 -12.85 12.72 -0.20
C VAL A 238 -13.48 14.02 -0.71
N PRO A 239 -13.17 15.19 -0.12
CA PRO A 239 -13.67 16.48 -0.60
C PRO A 239 -13.23 16.75 -2.05
N ASN A 240 -14.18 17.11 -2.93
CA ASN A 240 -13.90 17.35 -4.35
C ASN A 240 -13.09 18.62 -4.61
N ASP A 241 -13.10 19.56 -3.70
CA ASP A 241 -12.42 20.86 -3.76
C ASP A 241 -11.03 20.85 -3.10
N ASP A 242 -10.69 19.81 -2.33
CA ASP A 242 -9.36 19.65 -1.75
C ASP A 242 -8.42 18.95 -2.73
N LYS A 243 -7.57 19.73 -3.39
CA LYS A 243 -6.60 19.21 -4.37
C LYS A 243 -5.26 18.79 -3.75
N ASN A 244 -5.09 18.95 -2.43
CA ASN A 244 -3.92 18.47 -1.70
C ASN A 244 -4.16 17.05 -1.10
N ILE A 245 -4.86 16.21 -1.83
CA ILE A 245 -5.09 14.80 -1.53
C ILE A 245 -4.43 13.94 -2.61
N VAL A 246 -3.77 12.87 -2.18
CA VAL A 246 -3.25 11.78 -3.01
C VAL A 246 -4.01 10.52 -2.60
N LEU A 247 -4.63 9.85 -3.57
CA LEU A 247 -5.38 8.61 -3.31
C LEU A 247 -4.42 7.42 -3.30
N SER A 248 -4.50 6.58 -2.27
CA SER A 248 -3.59 5.45 -2.06
C SER A 248 -4.29 4.10 -2.16
N PHE A 249 -3.60 3.13 -2.75
CA PHE A 249 -3.96 1.71 -2.71
C PHE A 249 -2.72 0.85 -2.47
N HIS A 250 -2.93 -0.39 -2.05
CA HIS A 250 -1.90 -1.43 -1.99
C HIS A 250 -2.15 -2.50 -3.05
N SER A 251 -1.10 -3.07 -3.62
CA SER A 251 -1.21 -4.04 -4.71
C SER A 251 -0.23 -5.20 -4.54
N TYR A 252 -0.79 -6.33 -4.12
CA TYR A 252 -0.03 -7.58 -3.96
C TYR A 252 -0.60 -8.73 -4.83
N ASP A 253 -1.54 -8.43 -5.74
CA ASP A 253 -2.07 -9.44 -6.64
C ASP A 253 -1.06 -9.81 -7.76
N PRO A 254 -0.97 -11.10 -8.09
CA PRO A 254 -1.64 -12.25 -7.46
C PRO A 254 -0.88 -12.76 -6.24
N LEU A 255 -1.59 -12.99 -5.15
CA LEU A 255 -1.00 -13.34 -3.85
C LEU A 255 -0.12 -14.60 -3.87
N LEU A 256 -0.43 -15.61 -4.70
CA LEU A 256 0.41 -16.80 -4.85
C LEU A 256 1.77 -16.52 -5.50
N ILE A 257 1.92 -15.38 -6.19
CA ILE A 257 3.19 -14.91 -6.74
C ILE A 257 3.91 -14.04 -5.73
N THR A 258 3.22 -13.03 -5.21
CA THR A 258 3.83 -12.02 -4.33
C THR A 258 4.13 -12.53 -2.93
N HIS A 259 3.38 -13.51 -2.44
CA HIS A 259 3.53 -14.10 -1.11
C HIS A 259 3.75 -15.62 -1.16
N HIS A 260 4.36 -16.13 -2.23
CA HIS A 260 4.62 -17.56 -2.35
C HIS A 260 5.40 -18.09 -1.14
N GLN A 261 4.79 -19.02 -0.39
CA GLN A 261 5.31 -19.61 0.83
C GLN A 261 5.66 -18.62 1.97
N ALA A 262 5.17 -17.38 1.91
CA ALA A 262 5.36 -16.43 2.99
C ALA A 262 4.71 -16.97 4.29
N PRO A 263 5.46 -17.09 5.40
CA PRO A 263 5.04 -17.89 6.56
C PRO A 263 3.82 -17.32 7.30
N TRP A 264 3.48 -16.06 7.06
CA TRP A 264 2.32 -15.39 7.67
C TRP A 264 1.03 -15.59 6.88
N THR A 265 1.06 -16.24 5.70
CA THR A 265 -0.14 -16.44 4.88
C THR A 265 -0.87 -17.74 5.19
N ALA A 266 -2.19 -17.73 4.97
CA ALA A 266 -3.03 -18.93 5.18
C ALA A 266 -2.72 -20.07 4.18
N TYR A 267 -2.00 -19.79 3.11
CA TYR A 267 -1.62 -20.72 2.04
C TYR A 267 -0.11 -21.06 2.01
N ALA A 268 0.65 -20.68 3.04
CA ALA A 268 2.07 -20.99 3.17
C ALA A 268 2.42 -22.50 3.14
N TYR A 269 1.40 -23.36 3.32
CA TYR A 269 1.54 -24.82 3.21
C TYR A 269 1.79 -25.28 1.77
N TYR A 270 1.39 -24.51 0.75
CA TYR A 270 1.64 -24.84 -0.64
C TYR A 270 3.12 -24.63 -0.97
N LYS A 271 3.81 -25.74 -1.33
CA LYS A 271 5.25 -25.76 -1.63
C LYS A 271 5.57 -26.07 -3.10
N GLY A 272 4.50 -26.20 -3.92
CA GLY A 272 4.66 -26.51 -5.35
C GLY A 272 5.11 -25.31 -6.17
N GLU A 273 5.31 -25.53 -7.45
CA GLU A 273 5.69 -24.48 -8.39
C GLU A 273 4.52 -23.53 -8.68
N VAL A 274 4.87 -22.29 -8.98
CA VAL A 274 3.95 -21.26 -9.44
C VAL A 274 4.43 -20.70 -10.78
N ASN A 275 3.50 -20.27 -11.63
CA ASN A 275 3.76 -19.72 -12.96
C ASN A 275 3.22 -18.30 -13.07
N TYR A 276 3.88 -17.48 -13.84
CA TYR A 276 3.44 -16.18 -14.28
C TYR A 276 4.22 -15.73 -15.52
N PRO A 277 3.57 -15.21 -16.57
CA PRO A 277 2.12 -15.07 -16.75
C PRO A 277 1.43 -16.41 -17.04
N GLY A 278 0.11 -16.48 -16.82
CA GLY A 278 -0.75 -17.63 -17.09
C GLY A 278 -1.47 -18.14 -15.86
N LEU A 279 -1.94 -19.39 -15.92
CA LEU A 279 -2.53 -20.07 -14.75
C LEU A 279 -1.43 -20.30 -13.71
N ILE A 280 -1.66 -19.81 -12.47
CA ILE A 280 -0.59 -19.78 -11.46
C ILE A 280 -0.14 -21.20 -11.08
N ILE A 281 -1.05 -22.14 -10.91
CA ILE A 281 -0.75 -23.53 -10.56
C ILE A 281 -1.34 -24.44 -11.64
N GLU A 282 -0.50 -25.08 -12.42
CA GLU A 282 -0.92 -26.02 -13.47
C GLU A 282 -1.23 -27.41 -12.91
N ASP A 283 -0.35 -27.93 -12.04
CA ASP A 283 -0.55 -29.24 -11.40
C ASP A 283 -1.39 -29.12 -10.13
N THR A 284 -2.64 -29.48 -10.21
CA THR A 284 -3.59 -29.46 -9.09
C THR A 284 -3.75 -30.81 -8.39
N ALA A 285 -2.86 -31.78 -8.64
CA ALA A 285 -2.96 -33.13 -8.04
C ALA A 285 -2.97 -33.11 -6.51
N PHE A 286 -2.32 -32.12 -5.88
CA PHE A 286 -2.30 -31.95 -4.43
C PHE A 286 -3.65 -31.50 -3.83
N TYR A 287 -4.61 -31.06 -4.62
CA TYR A 287 -5.93 -30.61 -4.14
C TYR A 287 -6.69 -31.71 -3.39
N LYS A 288 -6.45 -32.99 -3.73
CA LYS A 288 -7.04 -34.16 -3.07
C LYS A 288 -6.62 -34.32 -1.60
N ASP A 289 -5.47 -33.73 -1.22
CA ASP A 289 -4.87 -33.83 0.10
C ASP A 289 -5.24 -32.64 1.01
N LEU A 290 -5.97 -31.67 0.47
CA LEU A 290 -6.38 -30.46 1.19
C LEU A 290 -7.70 -30.67 1.94
N ASP A 291 -7.82 -30.04 3.11
CA ASP A 291 -9.11 -29.88 3.74
C ASP A 291 -10.04 -28.93 2.95
N LYS A 292 -11.30 -28.80 3.34
CA LYS A 292 -12.29 -27.98 2.61
C LYS A 292 -11.92 -26.50 2.59
N GLU A 293 -11.36 -25.98 3.67
CA GLU A 293 -10.97 -24.59 3.82
C GLU A 293 -9.76 -24.29 2.93
N GLN A 294 -8.74 -25.11 3.02
CA GLN A 294 -7.54 -25.02 2.19
C GLN A 294 -7.88 -25.12 0.69
N LEU A 295 -8.76 -26.06 0.32
CA LEU A 295 -9.18 -26.22 -1.07
C LEU A 295 -9.92 -24.98 -1.59
N LEU A 296 -10.78 -24.37 -0.77
CA LEU A 296 -11.49 -23.15 -1.14
C LEU A 296 -10.50 -22.00 -1.38
N ILE A 297 -9.55 -21.80 -0.47
CA ILE A 297 -8.50 -20.78 -0.59
C ILE A 297 -7.69 -21.02 -1.87
N MET A 298 -7.17 -22.22 -2.09
CA MET A 298 -6.32 -22.52 -3.24
C MET A 298 -7.05 -22.36 -4.57
N ARG A 299 -8.31 -22.78 -4.67
CA ARG A 299 -9.13 -22.57 -5.87
C ARG A 299 -9.41 -21.10 -6.13
N GLY A 300 -9.59 -20.29 -5.08
CA GLY A 300 -9.79 -18.86 -5.21
C GLY A 300 -8.53 -18.12 -5.67
N LEU A 301 -7.36 -18.58 -5.25
CA LEU A 301 -6.08 -17.97 -5.59
C LEU A 301 -5.49 -18.47 -6.91
N ASN A 302 -5.84 -19.70 -7.33
CA ASN A 302 -5.32 -20.29 -8.57
C ASN A 302 -6.14 -19.87 -9.78
N THR A 303 -5.84 -18.69 -10.29
CA THR A 303 -6.49 -18.08 -11.46
C THR A 303 -5.44 -17.69 -12.49
N GLU A 304 -5.86 -17.37 -13.71
CA GLU A 304 -4.98 -16.81 -14.73
C GLU A 304 -4.60 -15.37 -14.42
N TRP A 305 -3.32 -15.06 -14.60
CA TRP A 305 -2.79 -13.71 -14.41
C TRP A 305 -1.77 -13.35 -15.49
N ASN A 306 -1.84 -12.12 -15.91
CA ASN A 306 -0.88 -11.49 -16.83
C ASN A 306 -0.92 -9.97 -16.59
N LYS A 307 -0.13 -9.22 -17.35
CA LYS A 307 -0.06 -7.76 -17.23
C LYS A 307 -1.42 -7.10 -17.46
N GLU A 308 -2.16 -7.55 -18.46
CA GLU A 308 -3.46 -6.98 -18.83
C GLU A 308 -4.50 -7.19 -17.73
N ILE A 309 -4.49 -8.33 -17.05
CA ILE A 309 -5.39 -8.61 -15.92
C ILE A 309 -5.01 -7.73 -14.72
N ILE A 310 -3.71 -7.56 -14.41
CA ILE A 310 -3.28 -6.63 -13.36
C ILE A 310 -3.77 -5.22 -13.68
N GLU A 311 -3.56 -4.73 -14.90
CA GLU A 311 -3.99 -3.41 -15.33
C GLU A 311 -5.51 -3.24 -15.20
N GLN A 312 -6.30 -4.21 -15.68
CA GLN A 312 -7.76 -4.19 -15.55
C GLN A 312 -8.22 -4.10 -14.10
N ASN A 313 -7.56 -4.81 -13.19
CA ASN A 313 -7.87 -4.74 -11.76
C ASN A 313 -7.60 -3.34 -11.18
N LEU A 314 -6.58 -2.63 -11.66
CA LEU A 314 -6.26 -1.28 -11.20
C LEU A 314 -7.17 -0.21 -11.79
N MET A 315 -7.87 -0.49 -12.92
CA MET A 315 -8.69 0.52 -13.62
C MET A 315 -9.75 1.18 -12.75
N LYS A 316 -10.28 0.47 -11.75
CA LYS A 316 -11.25 1.06 -10.81
C LYS A 316 -10.65 2.25 -10.05
N ALA A 317 -9.47 2.08 -9.46
CA ALA A 317 -8.78 3.16 -8.74
C ALA A 317 -8.32 4.27 -9.68
N ILE A 318 -7.81 3.90 -10.87
CA ILE A 318 -7.40 4.85 -11.91
C ILE A 318 -8.58 5.75 -12.30
N ASN A 319 -9.74 5.17 -12.61
CA ASN A 319 -10.92 5.93 -13.03
C ASN A 319 -11.44 6.87 -11.92
N VAL A 320 -11.41 6.44 -10.66
CA VAL A 320 -11.78 7.30 -9.53
C VAL A 320 -10.81 8.47 -9.39
N ALA A 321 -9.51 8.23 -9.43
CA ALA A 321 -8.50 9.27 -9.33
C ALA A 321 -8.60 10.28 -10.48
N ASP A 322 -8.76 9.80 -11.72
CA ASP A 322 -8.96 10.63 -12.91
C ASP A 322 -10.22 11.49 -12.80
N SER A 323 -11.33 10.92 -12.32
CA SER A 323 -12.59 11.65 -12.16
C SER A 323 -12.50 12.80 -11.14
N LEU A 324 -11.65 12.64 -10.13
CA LEU A 324 -11.40 13.63 -9.09
C LEU A 324 -10.26 14.60 -9.45
N GLY A 325 -9.45 14.28 -10.48
CA GLY A 325 -8.25 15.02 -10.86
C GLY A 325 -7.17 14.97 -9.77
N LEU A 326 -7.07 13.83 -9.04
CA LEU A 326 -6.12 13.59 -7.97
C LEU A 326 -5.05 12.59 -8.41
N GLN A 327 -3.85 12.70 -7.83
CA GLN A 327 -2.81 11.69 -8.04
C GLN A 327 -3.24 10.36 -7.42
N LEU A 328 -3.03 9.26 -8.16
CA LEU A 328 -3.11 7.90 -7.63
C LEU A 328 -1.71 7.44 -7.20
N TYR A 329 -1.64 6.70 -6.11
CA TYR A 329 -0.42 6.24 -5.49
C TYR A 329 -0.58 4.79 -5.01
N CYS A 330 0.39 3.93 -5.32
CA CYS A 330 0.50 2.60 -4.74
C CYS A 330 1.43 2.65 -3.54
N GLY A 331 0.87 2.70 -2.32
CA GLY A 331 1.64 2.84 -1.07
C GLY A 331 2.51 1.64 -0.77
N GLU A 332 2.06 0.45 -1.21
CA GLU A 332 2.80 -0.79 -1.05
C GLU A 332 2.59 -1.74 -2.22
N PHE A 333 3.66 -2.33 -2.70
CA PHE A 333 3.70 -3.48 -3.61
C PHE A 333 5.04 -4.19 -3.45
N GLY A 334 5.05 -5.50 -3.66
CA GLY A 334 6.27 -6.28 -3.51
C GLY A 334 6.05 -7.78 -3.73
N ALA A 335 7.14 -8.54 -3.85
CA ALA A 335 7.07 -9.99 -3.96
C ALA A 335 8.16 -10.65 -3.10
N TYR A 336 7.73 -11.54 -2.19
CA TYR A 336 8.55 -12.28 -1.24
C TYR A 336 9.59 -13.14 -1.99
N PRO A 337 10.89 -12.95 -1.75
CA PRO A 337 11.91 -13.40 -2.69
C PRO A 337 12.36 -14.85 -2.53
N TYR A 338 12.08 -15.47 -1.37
CA TYR A 338 12.86 -16.65 -0.94
C TYR A 338 12.45 -17.98 -1.58
N PHE A 339 11.22 -18.11 -2.10
CA PHE A 339 10.71 -19.39 -2.58
C PHE A 339 10.16 -19.36 -4.01
N ILE A 340 10.16 -18.20 -4.63
CA ILE A 340 9.70 -17.99 -6.00
C ILE A 340 10.90 -17.99 -6.96
N LYS A 341 10.72 -18.55 -8.17
CA LYS A 341 11.72 -18.44 -9.24
C LYS A 341 11.97 -16.98 -9.56
N LYS A 342 13.26 -16.60 -9.65
CA LYS A 342 13.68 -15.21 -9.86
C LYS A 342 13.05 -14.61 -11.13
N GLU A 343 12.97 -15.38 -12.21
CA GLU A 343 12.43 -14.92 -13.50
C GLU A 343 10.96 -14.57 -13.39
N ILE A 344 10.17 -15.35 -12.66
CA ILE A 344 8.75 -15.12 -12.39
C ILE A 344 8.59 -13.83 -11.58
N ARG A 345 9.35 -13.70 -10.50
CA ARG A 345 9.32 -12.53 -9.64
C ARG A 345 9.66 -11.24 -10.40
N LEU A 346 10.75 -11.25 -11.16
CA LEU A 346 11.19 -10.06 -11.92
C LEU A 346 10.22 -9.71 -13.04
N LYS A 347 9.61 -10.72 -13.69
CA LYS A 347 8.57 -10.49 -14.72
C LYS A 347 7.37 -9.76 -14.11
N TRP A 348 6.89 -10.19 -12.93
CA TRP A 348 5.80 -9.52 -12.24
C TRP A 348 6.16 -8.06 -11.89
N TYR A 349 7.37 -7.80 -11.40
CA TYR A 349 7.83 -6.43 -11.12
C TYR A 349 7.89 -5.56 -12.38
N ASP A 350 8.41 -6.08 -13.51
CA ASP A 350 8.46 -5.32 -14.77
C ASP A 350 7.04 -4.98 -15.26
N ASP A 351 6.10 -5.91 -15.14
CA ASP A 351 4.71 -5.71 -15.54
C ASP A 351 4.03 -4.64 -14.69
N ILE A 352 4.02 -4.79 -13.36
CA ILE A 352 3.32 -3.85 -12.49
C ILE A 352 3.93 -2.44 -12.55
N THR A 353 5.26 -2.32 -12.56
CA THR A 353 5.92 -1.00 -12.67
C THR A 353 5.71 -0.36 -14.03
N SER A 354 5.59 -1.16 -15.11
CA SER A 354 5.25 -0.63 -16.44
C SER A 354 3.82 -0.08 -16.49
N ILE A 355 2.87 -0.69 -15.77
CA ILE A 355 1.50 -0.18 -15.61
C ILE A 355 1.54 1.14 -14.82
N PHE A 356 2.28 1.20 -13.71
CA PHE A 356 2.40 2.43 -12.92
C PHE A 356 2.93 3.59 -13.76
N ARG A 357 3.97 3.36 -14.58
CA ARG A 357 4.49 4.37 -15.52
C ARG A 357 3.46 4.79 -16.56
N ALA A 358 2.74 3.81 -17.16
CA ALA A 358 1.76 4.08 -18.22
C ALA A 358 0.59 4.96 -17.72
N HIS A 359 0.20 4.82 -16.46
CA HIS A 359 -0.92 5.55 -15.83
C HIS A 359 -0.45 6.66 -14.89
N ASN A 360 0.85 7.01 -14.87
CA ASN A 360 1.41 8.03 -13.99
C ASN A 360 1.06 7.81 -12.50
N ILE A 361 1.09 6.56 -12.06
CA ILE A 361 0.83 6.17 -10.67
C ILE A 361 2.11 6.29 -9.87
N GLY A 362 2.11 7.15 -8.84
CA GLY A 362 3.18 7.17 -7.85
C GLY A 362 3.22 5.85 -7.07
N ASN A 363 4.40 5.43 -6.60
CA ASN A 363 4.48 4.15 -5.91
C ASN A 363 5.64 4.07 -4.92
N ALA A 364 5.50 3.26 -3.86
CA ALA A 364 6.58 2.89 -2.97
C ALA A 364 6.67 1.36 -2.83
N HIS A 365 7.82 0.83 -3.20
CA HIS A 365 8.10 -0.59 -3.03
C HIS A 365 8.15 -0.97 -1.54
N TRP A 366 7.50 -2.05 -1.16
CA TRP A 366 7.67 -2.73 0.12
C TRP A 366 8.73 -3.80 -0.03
N CYS A 367 9.97 -3.67 0.56
CA CYS A 367 10.48 -2.56 1.35
C CYS A 367 12.01 -2.38 1.14
N TYR A 368 12.62 -1.40 1.81
CA TYR A 368 14.08 -1.17 1.72
C TYR A 368 14.88 -2.32 2.33
N LYS A 369 14.61 -2.64 3.60
CA LYS A 369 15.12 -3.79 4.36
C LYS A 369 13.93 -4.54 4.97
N GLY A 370 14.08 -5.83 5.27
CA GLY A 370 13.01 -6.65 5.85
C GLY A 370 12.57 -7.79 4.94
N ASP A 371 11.26 -8.02 4.82
CA ASP A 371 10.74 -9.23 4.16
C ASP A 371 10.86 -9.22 2.64
N PHE A 372 10.87 -8.04 2.01
CA PHE A 372 10.95 -7.84 0.56
C PHE A 372 12.12 -6.91 0.20
N PRO A 373 13.36 -7.23 0.58
CA PRO A 373 14.45 -6.27 0.54
C PRO A 373 14.87 -5.91 -0.88
N ILE A 374 15.31 -4.65 -1.05
CA ILE A 374 16.00 -4.20 -2.28
C ILE A 374 17.51 -4.12 -2.11
N VAL A 375 18.00 -4.44 -0.91
CA VAL A 375 19.42 -4.50 -0.59
C VAL A 375 19.78 -5.89 -0.08
N ASN A 376 21.00 -6.31 -0.36
CA ASN A 376 21.61 -7.53 0.16
C ASN A 376 22.06 -7.34 1.61
N GLU A 377 22.48 -8.42 2.28
CA GLU A 377 23.00 -8.37 3.66
C GLU A 377 24.23 -7.47 3.83
N ASP A 378 25.03 -7.32 2.78
CA ASP A 378 26.20 -6.42 2.76
C ASP A 378 25.84 -4.94 2.51
N GLY A 379 24.54 -4.65 2.33
CA GLY A 379 24.01 -3.32 2.04
C GLY A 379 24.12 -2.90 0.57
N SER A 380 24.63 -3.74 -0.32
CA SER A 380 24.61 -3.48 -1.76
C SER A 380 23.19 -3.63 -2.33
N ALA A 381 22.89 -2.89 -3.38
CA ALA A 381 21.61 -3.04 -4.09
C ALA A 381 21.54 -4.42 -4.76
N ASN A 382 20.37 -5.08 -4.67
CA ASN A 382 20.08 -6.27 -5.47
C ASN A 382 19.59 -5.87 -6.89
N GLU A 383 18.96 -6.79 -7.62
CA GLU A 383 18.51 -6.53 -9.00
C GLU A 383 17.25 -5.68 -9.11
N LEU A 384 16.44 -5.55 -8.05
CA LEU A 384 15.14 -4.85 -8.10
C LEU A 384 15.25 -3.35 -8.39
N PRO A 385 16.19 -2.59 -7.80
CA PRO A 385 16.32 -1.17 -8.08
C PRO A 385 16.36 -0.81 -9.57
N ALA A 386 17.02 -1.63 -10.38
CA ALA A 386 17.11 -1.39 -11.82
C ALA A 386 15.75 -1.50 -12.55
N ILE A 387 14.80 -2.28 -12.02
CA ILE A 387 13.44 -2.39 -12.53
C ILE A 387 12.55 -1.28 -11.96
N LEU A 388 12.65 -1.06 -10.65
CA LEU A 388 11.81 -0.10 -9.92
C LEU A 388 12.05 1.34 -10.41
N THR A 389 13.31 1.75 -10.59
CA THR A 389 13.68 3.12 -10.97
C THR A 389 13.84 3.32 -12.48
N LYS A 390 13.47 2.33 -13.30
CA LYS A 390 13.44 2.44 -14.76
C LYS A 390 12.49 3.58 -15.17
N LYS A 391 13.02 4.49 -16.01
CA LYS A 391 12.27 5.65 -16.54
C LYS A 391 11.46 5.28 -17.78
#